data_84bb6b05664bd3510a69ba78feee0f0e
#
_entry.id   84bb6b05664bd3510a69ba78feee0f0e
#
_cell.length_a   1.000
_cell.length_b   1.000
_cell.length_c   1.000
_cell.angle_alpha   90.00
_cell.angle_beta   90.00
_cell.angle_gamma   90.00
#
_symmetry.space_group_name_H-M   'P 1'
#
loop_
_entity.id
_entity.type
_entity.pdbx_description
1 polymer ?
#
loop_
_entity_poly.entity_id
_entity_poly.type
_entity_poly.pdbx_seq_one_letter_code
_entity_poly.pdbx_strand_id
1 'polypeptide(L)'
;MADTLVERYDLTPPVDVLALLEGVADVEHLVWEQSVDGLVLGLSHPGRPRAFLRMNQPSRRKRFTAAHEWGHISIPWHTESLESCHIDNSAYSALGVREREANEFASRVLMPDRYMKRLVTESLNVADWLQGVAYCDVSAHAGLISLVDYLPSGYTFALHQGDALSPKLFRSSGTPIVLSGGRKPVESLVASSFRSGKIDLNGKQVWWFQHIDTSLPPRGSASSAQLLAEIVSRYGRELRPGRPTDKAINSVIGGKLGRRDRMSLGQMLGVLKLHMQSDPDLQPLLADPTFEELLLVRVYEIAEKDKANGRSQ
;
A
#
# COMPACT_ATOMS: atom_id res chain seq x y z
N MET A 1 15.67 -0.53 10.95
CA MET A 1 16.92 -1.10 10.40
C MET A 1 17.00 -0.96 8.90
N ALA A 2 16.07 -1.52 8.11
CA ALA A 2 16.10 -1.40 6.63
C ALA A 2 16.20 0.05 6.16
N ASP A 3 15.33 0.95 6.65
CA ASP A 3 15.34 2.36 6.25
C ASP A 3 16.67 3.06 6.57
N THR A 4 17.29 2.75 7.70
CA THR A 4 18.62 3.26 8.06
C THR A 4 19.70 2.84 7.07
N LEU A 5 19.66 1.57 6.59
CA LEU A 5 20.60 1.10 5.59
C LEU A 5 20.30 1.66 4.20
N VAL A 6 19.02 1.79 3.85
CA VAL A 6 18.59 2.46 2.61
C VAL A 6 19.13 3.89 2.55
N GLU A 7 19.04 4.65 3.65
CA GLU A 7 19.59 6.00 3.74
C GLU A 7 21.12 6.00 3.71
N ARG A 8 21.75 5.13 4.52
CA ARG A 8 23.21 5.05 4.63
C ARG A 8 23.91 4.73 3.31
N TYR A 9 23.33 3.84 2.52
CA TYR A 9 23.88 3.41 1.22
C TYR A 9 23.23 4.14 0.03
N ASP A 10 22.38 5.10 0.29
CA ASP A 10 21.60 5.85 -0.73
C ASP A 10 20.93 4.95 -1.77
N LEU A 11 20.27 3.89 -1.29
CA LEU A 11 19.72 2.86 -2.16
C LEU A 11 18.51 3.40 -2.93
N THR A 12 18.56 3.25 -4.25
CA THR A 12 17.47 3.58 -5.17
C THR A 12 17.15 2.37 -6.05
N PRO A 13 15.85 2.10 -6.34
CA PRO A 13 15.50 1.03 -7.27
C PRO A 13 16.09 1.25 -8.68
N PRO A 14 16.40 0.16 -9.40
CA PRO A 14 16.45 -1.22 -8.92
C PRO A 14 17.72 -1.46 -8.08
N VAL A 15 17.54 -1.85 -6.81
CA VAL A 15 18.65 -2.05 -5.86
C VAL A 15 19.46 -3.31 -6.21
N ASP A 16 20.78 -3.20 -6.29
CA ASP A 16 21.66 -4.37 -6.46
C ASP A 16 21.91 -5.05 -5.11
N VAL A 17 20.94 -5.86 -4.70
CA VAL A 17 20.99 -6.56 -3.40
C VAL A 17 22.01 -7.69 -3.38
N LEU A 18 22.44 -8.23 -4.53
CA LEU A 18 23.49 -9.25 -4.59
C LEU A 18 24.83 -8.63 -4.24
N ALA A 19 25.19 -7.51 -4.85
CA ALA A 19 26.41 -6.78 -4.53
C ALA A 19 26.43 -6.33 -3.04
N LEU A 20 25.29 -5.92 -2.48
CA LEU A 20 25.19 -5.57 -1.06
C LEU A 20 25.41 -6.78 -0.15
N LEU A 21 24.86 -7.94 -0.47
CA LEU A 21 25.05 -9.18 0.28
C LEU A 21 26.50 -9.65 0.18
N GLU A 22 27.09 -9.63 -1.02
CA GLU A 22 28.51 -9.95 -1.26
C GLU A 22 29.45 -9.00 -0.50
N GLY A 23 29.03 -7.76 -0.26
CA GLY A 23 29.78 -6.80 0.57
C GLY A 23 29.91 -7.22 2.04
N VAL A 24 28.98 -8.01 2.58
CA VAL A 24 28.91 -8.37 4.01
C VAL A 24 29.06 -9.87 4.29
N ALA A 25 28.92 -10.74 3.30
CA ALA A 25 28.98 -12.19 3.43
C ALA A 25 29.77 -12.84 2.30
N ASP A 26 30.23 -14.06 2.52
CA ASP A 26 30.75 -14.93 1.47
C ASP A 26 29.53 -15.63 0.84
N VAL A 27 29.23 -15.32 -0.44
CA VAL A 27 28.02 -15.78 -1.13
C VAL A 27 28.33 -16.97 -2.03
N GLU A 28 27.59 -18.06 -1.85
CA GLU A 28 27.67 -19.24 -2.68
C GLU A 28 26.33 -19.56 -3.33
N HIS A 29 26.36 -19.94 -4.60
CA HIS A 29 25.21 -20.36 -5.35
C HIS A 29 25.18 -21.88 -5.48
N LEU A 30 24.18 -22.53 -4.88
CA LEU A 30 24.10 -23.99 -4.83
C LEU A 30 22.80 -24.48 -5.46
N VAL A 31 22.82 -25.73 -5.91
CA VAL A 31 21.64 -26.47 -6.33
C VAL A 31 21.28 -27.44 -5.21
N TRP A 32 20.07 -27.29 -4.67
CA TRP A 32 19.52 -28.26 -3.70
C TRP A 32 18.03 -28.49 -3.97
N GLU A 33 17.55 -29.67 -3.55
CA GLU A 33 16.18 -30.11 -3.84
C GLU A 33 15.14 -29.67 -2.78
N GLN A 34 15.63 -29.20 -1.62
CA GLN A 34 14.75 -28.79 -0.52
C GLN A 34 14.01 -27.48 -0.84
N SER A 35 12.91 -27.23 -0.15
CA SER A 35 12.03 -26.05 -0.34
C SER A 35 12.63 -24.72 0.17
N VAL A 36 13.85 -24.73 0.68
CA VAL A 36 14.57 -23.56 1.18
C VAL A 36 15.14 -22.78 0.00
N ASP A 37 14.97 -21.47 0.01
CA ASP A 37 15.44 -20.58 -1.07
C ASP A 37 16.81 -19.95 -0.79
N GLY A 38 17.14 -19.74 0.49
CA GLY A 38 18.41 -19.22 0.98
C GLY A 38 18.72 -19.72 2.38
N LEU A 39 19.94 -19.46 2.81
CA LEU A 39 20.47 -19.86 4.12
C LEU A 39 21.67 -19.02 4.51
N VAL A 40 21.72 -18.53 5.73
CA VAL A 40 22.94 -17.90 6.31
C VAL A 40 23.50 -18.73 7.44
N LEU A 41 24.82 -18.89 7.44
CA LEU A 41 25.58 -19.53 8.50
C LEU A 41 26.57 -18.56 9.13
N GLY A 42 26.83 -18.76 10.42
CA GLY A 42 27.89 -18.08 11.12
C GLY A 42 27.55 -16.69 11.66
N LEU A 43 26.28 -16.35 11.84
CA LEU A 43 25.86 -15.05 12.37
C LEU A 43 26.43 -14.74 13.75
N SER A 44 26.65 -15.73 14.60
CA SER A 44 27.23 -15.58 15.95
C SER A 44 28.75 -15.82 16.01
N HIS A 45 29.42 -16.09 14.89
CA HIS A 45 30.85 -16.38 14.87
C HIS A 45 31.66 -15.13 14.50
N PRO A 46 32.86 -14.96 15.05
CA PRO A 46 33.77 -13.91 14.63
C PRO A 46 34.26 -14.21 13.21
N GLY A 47 33.86 -13.41 12.25
CA GLY A 47 34.22 -13.57 10.84
C GLY A 47 33.11 -13.17 9.91
N ARG A 48 33.32 -13.34 8.61
CA ARG A 48 32.28 -13.09 7.63
C ARG A 48 31.27 -14.24 7.66
N PRO A 49 29.96 -13.95 7.72
CA PRO A 49 28.93 -14.98 7.54
C PRO A 49 28.98 -15.55 6.13
N ARG A 50 28.46 -16.74 5.95
CA ARG A 50 28.31 -17.39 4.64
C ARG A 50 26.84 -17.43 4.27
N ALA A 51 26.51 -16.88 3.10
CA ALA A 51 25.16 -16.91 2.54
C ALA A 51 25.08 -17.87 1.37
N PHE A 52 24.13 -18.78 1.40
CA PHE A 52 23.89 -19.75 0.34
C PHE A 52 22.57 -19.39 -0.35
N LEU A 53 22.64 -19.23 -1.67
CA LEU A 53 21.47 -18.92 -2.47
C LEU A 53 21.17 -20.07 -3.44
N ARG A 54 19.91 -20.47 -3.52
CA ARG A 54 19.50 -21.52 -4.46
C ARG A 54 19.65 -21.02 -5.90
N MET A 55 20.38 -21.77 -6.74
CA MET A 55 20.70 -21.38 -8.10
C MET A 55 19.45 -21.38 -9.01
N ASN A 56 18.60 -22.39 -8.90
CA ASN A 56 17.46 -22.63 -9.77
C ASN A 56 16.20 -21.85 -9.31
N GLN A 57 16.32 -20.52 -9.26
CA GLN A 57 15.22 -19.62 -8.93
C GLN A 57 15.00 -18.59 -10.06
N PRO A 58 13.76 -18.11 -10.26
CA PRO A 58 13.52 -16.93 -11.07
C PRO A 58 14.30 -15.72 -10.53
N SER A 59 14.79 -14.83 -11.41
CA SER A 59 15.68 -13.71 -11.03
C SER A 59 15.12 -12.86 -9.89
N ARG A 60 13.82 -12.49 -9.95
CA ARG A 60 13.16 -11.71 -8.89
C ARG A 60 13.07 -12.44 -7.56
N ARG A 61 12.91 -13.76 -7.58
CA ARG A 61 12.92 -14.59 -6.37
C ARG A 61 14.31 -14.60 -5.76
N LYS A 62 15.34 -14.77 -6.59
CA LYS A 62 16.75 -14.72 -6.16
C LYS A 62 17.08 -13.38 -5.50
N ARG A 63 16.66 -12.26 -6.11
CA ARG A 63 16.85 -10.91 -5.53
C ARG A 63 16.17 -10.78 -4.16
N PHE A 64 14.92 -11.26 -4.05
CA PHE A 64 14.22 -11.25 -2.77
C PHE A 64 14.94 -12.09 -1.72
N THR A 65 15.37 -13.30 -2.09
CA THR A 65 16.16 -14.18 -1.21
C THR A 65 17.46 -13.50 -0.76
N ALA A 66 18.21 -12.88 -1.67
CA ALA A 66 19.44 -12.17 -1.31
C ALA A 66 19.18 -11.01 -0.34
N ALA A 67 18.10 -10.23 -0.56
CA ALA A 67 17.71 -9.16 0.36
C ALA A 67 17.26 -9.71 1.73
N HIS A 68 16.62 -10.86 1.76
CA HIS A 68 16.17 -11.55 2.96
C HIS A 68 17.37 -12.05 3.79
N GLU A 69 18.32 -12.72 3.14
CA GLU A 69 19.56 -13.17 3.81
C GLU A 69 20.40 -11.99 4.31
N TRP A 70 20.44 -10.88 3.54
CA TRP A 70 21.04 -9.64 4.03
C TRP A 70 20.31 -9.09 5.25
N GLY A 71 19.00 -9.28 5.35
CA GLY A 71 18.20 -8.96 6.51
C GLY A 71 18.65 -9.72 7.75
N HIS A 72 18.82 -11.04 7.65
CA HIS A 72 19.34 -11.87 8.75
C HIS A 72 20.73 -11.41 9.23
N ILE A 73 21.61 -11.01 8.31
CA ILE A 73 22.94 -10.52 8.66
C ILE A 73 22.89 -9.13 9.33
N SER A 74 21.96 -8.28 8.89
CA SER A 74 21.88 -6.87 9.31
C SER A 74 21.11 -6.65 10.60
N ILE A 75 20.22 -7.56 10.98
CA ILE A 75 19.38 -7.45 12.17
C ILE A 75 20.15 -8.02 13.38
N PRO A 76 20.53 -7.18 14.38
CA PRO A 76 21.50 -7.58 15.41
C PRO A 76 21.06 -8.73 16.32
N TRP A 77 19.75 -8.99 16.45
CA TRP A 77 19.22 -10.07 17.30
C TRP A 77 18.97 -11.38 16.55
N HIS A 78 19.30 -11.43 15.26
CA HIS A 78 19.38 -12.67 14.49
C HIS A 78 20.76 -13.30 14.71
N THR A 79 20.92 -14.04 15.80
CA THR A 79 22.22 -14.52 16.26
C THR A 79 22.39 -16.04 16.22
N GLU A 80 21.43 -16.78 15.71
CA GLU A 80 21.54 -18.23 15.64
C GLU A 80 22.57 -18.66 14.58
N SER A 81 23.25 -19.78 14.87
CA SER A 81 24.31 -20.30 14.00
C SER A 81 23.81 -20.88 12.69
N LEU A 82 22.52 -21.19 12.61
CA LEU A 82 21.84 -21.71 11.44
C LEU A 82 20.48 -21.03 11.33
N GLU A 83 20.36 -20.04 10.46
CA GLU A 83 19.07 -19.49 10.06
C GLU A 83 18.67 -20.17 8.74
N SER A 84 17.92 -21.27 8.85
CA SER A 84 17.33 -21.91 7.68
C SER A 84 15.94 -21.36 7.46
N CYS A 85 15.70 -20.77 6.29
CA CYS A 85 14.39 -20.28 5.86
C CYS A 85 13.44 -21.45 5.61
N HIS A 86 13.08 -22.16 6.66
CA HIS A 86 11.95 -23.08 6.64
C HIS A 86 10.69 -22.26 6.85
N ILE A 87 9.76 -22.39 5.93
CA ILE A 87 8.38 -21.93 6.12
C ILE A 87 7.74 -22.86 7.13
N ASP A 88 8.11 -22.74 8.40
CA ASP A 88 7.35 -23.35 9.47
C ASP A 88 6.21 -22.40 9.86
N ASN A 89 5.00 -22.86 9.67
CA ASN A 89 3.76 -22.10 9.77
C ASN A 89 3.39 -21.64 11.20
N SER A 90 4.24 -21.81 12.20
CA SER A 90 3.95 -21.29 13.52
C SER A 90 4.32 -19.80 13.61
N ALA A 91 3.37 -18.95 13.25
CA ALA A 91 3.49 -17.47 13.26
C ALA A 91 3.88 -16.87 14.64
N TYR A 92 3.96 -17.67 15.68
CA TYR A 92 4.24 -17.28 17.07
C TYR A 92 5.57 -17.82 17.60
N SER A 93 6.31 -18.64 16.84
CA SER A 93 7.66 -19.07 17.23
C SER A 93 8.67 -17.92 17.09
N ALA A 94 9.76 -17.93 17.86
CA ALA A 94 10.84 -16.97 17.71
C ALA A 94 11.42 -16.97 16.28
N LEU A 95 11.51 -18.13 15.65
CA LEU A 95 11.91 -18.30 14.26
C LEU A 95 10.93 -17.59 13.32
N GLY A 96 9.62 -17.78 13.48
CA GLY A 96 8.61 -17.11 12.66
C GLY A 96 8.61 -15.58 12.81
N VAL A 97 9.05 -15.04 13.94
CA VAL A 97 9.25 -13.59 14.12
C VAL A 97 10.41 -13.10 13.27
N ARG A 98 11.57 -13.77 13.36
CA ARG A 98 12.77 -13.39 12.59
C ARG A 98 12.56 -13.49 11.09
N GLU A 99 11.88 -14.53 10.62
CA GLU A 99 11.51 -14.67 9.21
C GLU A 99 10.63 -13.52 8.72
N ARG A 100 9.67 -13.07 9.54
CA ARG A 100 8.86 -11.88 9.20
C ARG A 100 9.69 -10.60 9.18
N GLU A 101 10.60 -10.42 10.13
CA GLU A 101 11.52 -9.28 10.17
C GLU A 101 12.43 -9.25 8.95
N ALA A 102 13.00 -10.39 8.54
CA ALA A 102 13.82 -10.51 7.35
C ALA A 102 13.00 -10.28 6.06
N ASN A 103 11.76 -10.77 5.99
CA ASN A 103 10.85 -10.51 4.87
C ASN A 103 10.47 -9.03 4.77
N GLU A 104 10.19 -8.36 5.89
CA GLU A 104 9.92 -6.93 5.94
C GLU A 104 11.16 -6.12 5.54
N PHE A 105 12.34 -6.51 6.04
CA PHE A 105 13.62 -5.92 5.65
C PHE A 105 13.82 -6.01 4.13
N ALA A 106 13.68 -7.20 3.54
CA ALA A 106 13.82 -7.42 2.11
C ALA A 106 12.85 -6.55 1.29
N SER A 107 11.60 -6.48 1.72
CA SER A 107 10.58 -5.65 1.06
C SER A 107 10.96 -4.16 1.08
N ARG A 108 11.42 -3.63 2.23
CA ARG A 108 11.82 -2.22 2.39
C ARG A 108 13.10 -1.86 1.65
N VAL A 109 14.02 -2.80 1.52
CA VAL A 109 15.24 -2.60 0.74
C VAL A 109 14.94 -2.57 -0.75
N LEU A 110 14.15 -3.54 -1.25
CA LEU A 110 13.82 -3.63 -2.67
C LEU A 110 12.86 -2.52 -3.12
N MET A 111 11.99 -2.05 -2.23
CA MET A 111 11.00 -1.00 -2.46
C MET A 111 11.10 0.05 -1.32
N PRO A 112 12.12 0.91 -1.35
CA PRO A 112 12.38 1.88 -0.28
C PRO A 112 11.18 2.80 -0.01
N ASP A 113 10.88 3.04 1.26
CA ASP A 113 9.75 3.86 1.70
C ASP A 113 9.74 5.24 1.04
N ARG A 114 10.92 5.91 0.95
CA ARG A 114 11.07 7.21 0.29
C ARG A 114 10.70 7.16 -1.20
N TYR A 115 11.06 6.06 -1.89
CA TYR A 115 10.73 5.87 -3.30
C TYR A 115 9.24 5.63 -3.49
N MET A 116 8.64 4.74 -2.71
CA MET A 116 7.22 4.41 -2.79
C MET A 116 6.32 5.61 -2.45
N LYS A 117 6.67 6.38 -1.43
CA LYS A 117 5.97 7.63 -1.09
C LYS A 117 6.01 8.62 -2.25
N ARG A 118 7.20 8.87 -2.79
CA ARG A 118 7.38 9.78 -3.94
C ARG A 118 6.56 9.33 -5.14
N LEU A 119 6.63 8.05 -5.49
CA LEU A 119 5.90 7.44 -6.60
C LEU A 119 4.38 7.72 -6.53
N VAL A 120 3.79 7.60 -5.34
CA VAL A 120 2.35 7.81 -5.15
C VAL A 120 1.98 9.29 -5.10
N THR A 121 2.87 10.17 -4.63
CA THR A 121 2.60 11.61 -4.52
C THR A 121 2.86 12.37 -5.81
N GLU A 122 3.86 11.98 -6.60
CA GLU A 122 4.21 12.67 -7.86
C GLU A 122 3.25 12.36 -9.02
N SER A 123 2.55 11.24 -8.98
CA SER A 123 1.55 10.87 -10.01
C SER A 123 0.24 10.42 -9.38
N LEU A 124 -0.87 10.79 -10.01
CA LEU A 124 -2.22 10.28 -9.71
C LEU A 124 -2.63 9.16 -10.68
N ASN A 125 -1.75 8.77 -11.59
CA ASN A 125 -2.04 7.77 -12.60
C ASN A 125 -1.63 6.37 -12.08
N VAL A 126 -2.58 5.46 -12.03
CA VAL A 126 -2.34 4.07 -11.60
C VAL A 126 -1.30 3.36 -12.47
N ALA A 127 -1.26 3.67 -13.77
CA ALA A 127 -0.28 3.08 -14.68
C ALA A 127 1.16 3.47 -14.30
N ASP A 128 1.39 4.73 -13.92
CA ASP A 128 2.70 5.21 -13.48
C ASP A 128 3.15 4.53 -12.19
N TRP A 129 2.22 4.32 -11.24
CA TRP A 129 2.53 3.58 -10.02
C TRP A 129 2.94 2.14 -10.30
N LEU A 130 2.20 1.45 -11.19
CA LEU A 130 2.53 0.07 -11.55
C LEU A 130 3.85 -0.02 -12.34
N GLN A 131 4.16 0.97 -13.18
CA GLN A 131 5.46 1.07 -13.85
C GLN A 131 6.60 1.31 -12.85
N GLY A 132 6.40 2.21 -11.88
CA GLY A 132 7.38 2.44 -10.81
C GLY A 132 7.62 1.20 -9.95
N VAL A 133 6.57 0.44 -9.64
CA VAL A 133 6.71 -0.87 -8.97
C VAL A 133 7.44 -1.88 -9.86
N ALA A 134 7.15 -1.92 -11.17
CA ALA A 134 7.87 -2.78 -12.11
C ALA A 134 9.37 -2.46 -12.17
N TYR A 135 9.72 -1.17 -12.07
CA TYR A 135 11.11 -0.69 -12.04
C TYR A 135 11.90 -1.20 -10.81
N CYS A 136 11.23 -1.49 -9.69
CA CYS A 136 11.87 -2.11 -8.53
C CYS A 136 12.36 -3.55 -8.79
N ASP A 137 11.95 -4.16 -9.91
CA ASP A 137 12.26 -5.53 -10.30
C ASP A 137 11.90 -6.57 -9.22
N VAL A 138 10.69 -6.44 -8.69
CA VAL A 138 10.07 -7.38 -7.74
C VAL A 138 8.97 -8.18 -8.42
N SER A 139 8.49 -9.26 -7.78
CA SER A 139 7.32 -9.98 -8.30
C SER A 139 6.06 -9.09 -8.27
N ALA A 140 5.14 -9.29 -9.23
CA ALA A 140 3.86 -8.56 -9.23
C ALA A 140 3.12 -8.67 -7.90
N HIS A 141 3.17 -9.84 -7.27
CA HIS A 141 2.56 -10.08 -5.96
C HIS A 141 3.18 -9.21 -4.85
N ALA A 142 4.51 -9.23 -4.73
CA ALA A 142 5.22 -8.43 -3.72
C ALA A 142 5.03 -6.93 -3.96
N GLY A 143 5.10 -6.50 -5.23
CA GLY A 143 4.87 -5.12 -5.61
C GLY A 143 3.47 -4.61 -5.26
N LEU A 144 2.43 -5.43 -5.49
CA LEU A 144 1.05 -5.04 -5.14
C LEU A 144 0.81 -5.00 -3.63
N ILE A 145 1.38 -5.94 -2.85
CA ILE A 145 1.33 -5.88 -1.38
C ILE A 145 1.92 -4.56 -0.89
N SER A 146 3.11 -4.21 -1.36
CA SER A 146 3.76 -2.98 -0.94
C SER A 146 2.99 -1.74 -1.42
N LEU A 147 2.56 -1.69 -2.68
CA LEU A 147 1.89 -0.52 -3.26
C LEU A 147 0.63 -0.13 -2.49
N VAL A 148 -0.23 -1.10 -2.13
CA VAL A 148 -1.51 -0.80 -1.47
C VAL A 148 -1.35 -0.16 -0.10
N ASP A 149 -0.21 -0.32 0.55
CA ASP A 149 0.08 0.31 1.85
C ASP A 149 0.37 1.81 1.73
N TYR A 150 0.76 2.27 0.55
CA TYR A 150 1.01 3.69 0.28
C TYR A 150 -0.20 4.42 -0.31
N LEU A 151 -1.15 3.67 -0.86
CA LEU A 151 -2.32 4.27 -1.51
C LEU A 151 -3.39 4.72 -0.50
N PRO A 152 -4.09 5.84 -0.77
CA PRO A 152 -5.30 6.17 -0.04
C PRO A 152 -6.40 5.14 -0.31
N SER A 153 -7.47 5.16 0.49
CA SER A 153 -8.67 4.34 0.21
C SER A 153 -9.18 4.58 -1.22
N GLY A 154 -9.73 3.55 -1.83
CA GLY A 154 -10.39 3.67 -3.14
C GLY A 154 -9.67 2.97 -4.28
N TYR A 155 -8.66 2.14 -4.00
CA TYR A 155 -7.95 1.38 -5.03
C TYR A 155 -7.97 -0.12 -4.75
N THR A 156 -8.19 -0.90 -5.81
CA THR A 156 -8.15 -2.36 -5.77
C THR A 156 -7.37 -2.87 -6.95
N PHE A 157 -6.65 -3.97 -6.76
CA PHE A 157 -5.93 -4.67 -7.82
C PHE A 157 -6.31 -6.14 -7.79
N ALA A 158 -6.40 -6.76 -8.96
CA ALA A 158 -6.65 -8.19 -9.11
C ALA A 158 -5.53 -8.82 -9.94
N LEU A 159 -4.83 -9.79 -9.35
CA LEU A 159 -3.72 -10.51 -9.97
C LEU A 159 -4.15 -11.94 -10.26
N HIS A 160 -4.12 -12.35 -11.54
CA HIS A 160 -4.28 -13.74 -11.90
C HIS A 160 -3.02 -14.54 -11.58
N GLN A 161 -3.18 -15.65 -10.86
CA GLN A 161 -2.10 -16.56 -10.49
C GLN A 161 -2.32 -17.92 -11.16
N GLY A 162 -1.64 -18.15 -12.29
CA GLY A 162 -1.72 -19.41 -13.00
C GLY A 162 -3.16 -19.81 -13.33
N ASP A 163 -3.51 -21.07 -13.06
CA ASP A 163 -4.82 -21.66 -13.33
C ASP A 163 -5.85 -21.41 -12.22
N ALA A 164 -5.58 -20.53 -11.28
CA ALA A 164 -6.52 -20.22 -10.21
C ALA A 164 -7.84 -19.69 -10.75
N LEU A 165 -8.97 -20.28 -10.32
CA LEU A 165 -10.33 -19.91 -10.73
C LEU A 165 -10.70 -18.45 -10.40
N SER A 166 -10.04 -17.87 -9.39
CA SER A 166 -10.27 -16.51 -8.92
C SER A 166 -8.95 -15.75 -8.78
N PRO A 167 -8.89 -14.47 -9.18
CA PRO A 167 -7.72 -13.65 -8.97
C PRO A 167 -7.51 -13.36 -7.49
N LYS A 168 -6.25 -13.18 -7.08
CA LYS A 168 -5.91 -12.63 -5.78
C LYS A 168 -6.17 -11.13 -5.78
N LEU A 169 -6.91 -10.65 -4.77
CA LEU A 169 -7.26 -9.24 -4.64
C LEU A 169 -6.33 -8.55 -3.64
N PHE A 170 -5.88 -7.36 -4.00
CA PHE A 170 -5.13 -6.42 -3.16
C PHE A 170 -5.91 -5.12 -3.11
N ARG A 171 -6.05 -4.52 -1.95
CA ARG A 171 -6.79 -3.27 -1.79
C ARG A 171 -6.09 -2.32 -0.85
N SER A 172 -6.15 -1.06 -1.14
CA SER A 172 -5.69 -0.02 -0.22
C SER A 172 -6.56 0.00 1.05
N SER A 173 -5.93 0.36 2.16
CA SER A 173 -6.56 0.35 3.49
C SER A 173 -7.86 1.16 3.50
N GLY A 174 -8.90 0.62 4.12
CA GLY A 174 -10.19 1.27 4.25
C GLY A 174 -11.03 1.32 2.97
N THR A 175 -10.60 0.67 1.87
CA THR A 175 -11.41 0.60 0.64
C THR A 175 -12.61 -0.32 0.84
N PRO A 176 -13.85 0.19 0.82
CA PRO A 176 -15.05 -0.64 0.88
C PRO A 176 -15.22 -1.35 -0.47
N ILE A 177 -15.32 -2.68 -0.43
CA ILE A 177 -15.61 -3.48 -1.63
C ILE A 177 -16.90 -4.23 -1.39
N VAL A 178 -17.87 -4.01 -2.26
CA VAL A 178 -19.08 -4.82 -2.34
C VAL A 178 -18.95 -5.73 -3.56
N LEU A 179 -18.70 -7.02 -3.33
CA LEU A 179 -18.76 -8.02 -4.39
C LEU A 179 -20.23 -8.43 -4.53
N SER A 180 -20.84 -8.15 -5.67
CA SER A 180 -22.21 -8.56 -5.97
C SER A 180 -22.27 -10.09 -6.06
N GLY A 181 -23.16 -10.71 -5.28
CA GLY A 181 -23.36 -12.16 -5.30
C GLY A 181 -23.64 -12.66 -6.73
N GLY A 182 -22.98 -13.72 -7.14
CA GLY A 182 -23.20 -14.37 -8.44
C GLY A 182 -22.40 -13.80 -9.63
N ARG A 183 -21.67 -12.71 -9.50
CA ARG A 183 -20.76 -12.20 -10.55
C ARG A 183 -19.31 -12.61 -10.26
N LYS A 184 -18.52 -12.79 -11.32
CA LYS A 184 -17.07 -12.96 -11.17
C LYS A 184 -16.48 -11.72 -10.50
N PRO A 185 -15.48 -11.86 -9.60
CA PRO A 185 -14.92 -10.74 -8.84
C PRO A 185 -14.50 -9.54 -9.70
N VAL A 186 -13.83 -9.78 -10.84
CA VAL A 186 -13.38 -8.73 -11.75
C VAL A 186 -14.56 -7.97 -12.37
N GLU A 187 -15.62 -8.65 -12.79
CA GLU A 187 -16.81 -8.03 -13.37
C GLU A 187 -17.54 -7.14 -12.36
N SER A 188 -17.61 -7.59 -11.10
CA SER A 188 -18.19 -6.80 -10.01
C SER A 188 -17.38 -5.55 -9.72
N LEU A 189 -16.03 -5.67 -9.74
CA LEU A 189 -15.12 -4.55 -9.52
C LEU A 189 -15.17 -3.52 -10.66
N VAL A 190 -15.25 -3.97 -11.92
CA VAL A 190 -15.45 -3.07 -13.08
C VAL A 190 -16.74 -2.27 -12.92
N ALA A 191 -17.86 -2.94 -12.57
CA ALA A 191 -19.15 -2.28 -12.41
C ALA A 191 -19.20 -1.27 -11.27
N SER A 192 -18.37 -1.43 -10.22
CA SER A 192 -18.29 -0.57 -9.04
C SER A 192 -17.17 0.47 -9.08
N SER A 193 -16.35 0.49 -10.12
CA SER A 193 -15.21 1.41 -10.22
C SER A 193 -15.55 2.67 -11.04
N PHE A 194 -14.96 3.79 -10.64
CA PHE A 194 -14.96 5.03 -11.42
C PHE A 194 -14.10 4.89 -12.68
N ARG A 195 -12.94 4.24 -12.54
CA ARG A 195 -12.04 3.87 -13.63
C ARG A 195 -11.46 2.49 -13.38
N SER A 196 -11.20 1.77 -14.45
CA SER A 196 -10.50 0.49 -14.40
C SER A 196 -9.64 0.30 -15.62
N GLY A 197 -8.68 -0.59 -15.53
CA GLY A 197 -7.81 -0.94 -16.64
C GLY A 197 -7.04 -2.21 -16.36
N LYS A 198 -6.15 -2.54 -17.29
CA LYS A 198 -5.34 -3.75 -17.29
C LYS A 198 -3.94 -3.41 -17.74
N ILE A 199 -2.94 -3.94 -17.04
CA ILE A 199 -1.53 -3.75 -17.35
C ILE A 199 -0.76 -5.04 -17.12
N ASP A 200 0.34 -5.23 -17.84
CA ASP A 200 1.32 -6.25 -17.50
C ASP A 200 2.26 -5.70 -16.41
N LEU A 201 2.34 -6.39 -15.30
CA LEU A 201 3.27 -6.11 -14.23
C LEU A 201 4.25 -7.28 -14.12
N ASN A 202 5.43 -7.11 -14.70
CA ASN A 202 6.51 -8.09 -14.63
C ASN A 202 6.13 -9.49 -15.14
N GLY A 203 5.44 -9.55 -16.28
CA GLY A 203 4.98 -10.78 -16.93
C GLY A 203 3.70 -11.37 -16.34
N LYS A 204 2.99 -10.61 -15.50
CA LYS A 204 1.69 -10.99 -14.95
C LYS A 204 0.64 -9.95 -15.27
N GLN A 205 -0.53 -10.39 -15.72
CA GLN A 205 -1.65 -9.48 -15.93
C GLN A 205 -2.26 -9.04 -14.60
N VAL A 206 -2.33 -7.72 -14.41
CA VAL A 206 -2.95 -7.05 -13.26
C VAL A 206 -4.12 -6.21 -13.77
N TRP A 207 -5.29 -6.43 -13.21
CA TRP A 207 -6.41 -5.50 -13.30
C TRP A 207 -6.33 -4.50 -12.17
N TRP A 208 -6.58 -3.23 -12.46
CA TRP A 208 -6.67 -2.19 -11.45
C TRP A 208 -8.03 -1.50 -11.50
N PHE A 209 -8.50 -1.05 -10.36
CA PHE A 209 -9.80 -0.44 -10.15
C PHE A 209 -9.62 0.77 -9.25
N GLN A 210 -10.03 1.93 -9.73
CA GLN A 210 -10.11 3.17 -8.99
C GLN A 210 -11.58 3.43 -8.67
N HIS A 211 -11.94 3.38 -7.39
CA HIS A 211 -13.31 3.57 -6.91
C HIS A 211 -13.61 5.03 -6.56
N ILE A 212 -12.61 5.91 -6.65
CA ILE A 212 -12.72 7.33 -6.33
C ILE A 212 -12.51 8.20 -7.57
N ASP A 213 -13.29 9.30 -7.66
CA ASP A 213 -13.01 10.39 -8.59
C ASP A 213 -12.03 11.37 -7.94
N THR A 214 -10.92 11.64 -8.59
CA THR A 214 -9.87 12.55 -8.11
C THR A 214 -9.94 13.95 -8.74
N SER A 215 -10.96 14.22 -9.56
CA SER A 215 -11.20 15.55 -10.10
C SER A 215 -11.62 16.53 -9.01
N LEU A 216 -11.21 17.80 -9.16
CA LEU A 216 -11.60 18.88 -8.27
C LEU A 216 -12.56 19.80 -8.99
N PRO A 217 -13.80 19.96 -8.50
CA PRO A 217 -14.69 21.02 -8.98
C PRO A 217 -14.16 22.40 -8.57
N PRO A 218 -14.62 23.49 -9.20
CA PRO A 218 -14.27 24.84 -8.78
C PRO A 218 -14.77 25.10 -7.35
N ARG A 219 -13.91 25.74 -6.54
CA ARG A 219 -14.26 26.12 -5.15
C ARG A 219 -15.17 27.34 -5.16
N GLY A 220 -16.29 27.25 -4.45
CA GLY A 220 -17.16 28.39 -4.16
C GLY A 220 -16.58 29.31 -3.08
N SER A 221 -17.28 30.40 -2.78
CA SER A 221 -16.90 31.40 -1.78
C SER A 221 -17.49 31.16 -0.39
N ALA A 222 -18.41 30.23 -0.23
CA ALA A 222 -19.08 29.95 1.03
C ALA A 222 -18.12 29.29 2.05
N SER A 223 -18.32 29.60 3.33
CA SER A 223 -17.57 28.94 4.40
C SER A 223 -18.16 27.56 4.74
N SER A 224 -17.32 26.66 5.25
CA SER A 224 -17.81 25.33 5.66
C SER A 224 -18.88 25.41 6.77
N ALA A 225 -18.85 26.42 7.63
CA ALA A 225 -19.85 26.62 8.67
C ALA A 225 -21.23 27.01 8.08
N GLN A 226 -21.24 27.89 7.06
CA GLN A 226 -22.47 28.28 6.35
C GLN A 226 -23.08 27.09 5.61
N LEU A 227 -22.27 26.37 4.84
CA LEU A 227 -22.70 25.20 4.08
C LEU A 227 -23.25 24.09 5.02
N LEU A 228 -22.57 23.84 6.13
CA LEU A 228 -23.03 22.85 7.13
C LEU A 228 -24.37 23.26 7.75
N ALA A 229 -24.53 24.54 8.10
CA ALA A 229 -25.79 25.05 8.64
C ALA A 229 -26.95 24.90 7.63
N GLU A 230 -26.68 25.14 6.34
CA GLU A 230 -27.68 24.95 5.26
C GLU A 230 -28.08 23.48 5.11
N ILE A 231 -27.09 22.56 5.15
CA ILE A 231 -27.37 21.11 5.10
C ILE A 231 -28.19 20.68 6.33
N VAL A 232 -27.82 21.10 7.54
CA VAL A 232 -28.61 20.79 8.75
C VAL A 232 -30.00 21.37 8.68
N SER A 233 -30.17 22.56 8.11
CA SER A 233 -31.53 23.17 7.89
C SER A 233 -32.37 22.35 6.90
N ARG A 234 -31.77 21.83 5.85
CA ARG A 234 -32.43 21.09 4.76
C ARG A 234 -32.76 19.64 5.14
N TYR A 235 -31.85 18.94 5.78
CA TYR A 235 -31.96 17.50 6.10
C TYR A 235 -32.33 17.23 7.56
N GLY A 236 -32.41 18.27 8.40
CA GLY A 236 -32.73 18.16 9.81
C GLY A 236 -31.49 18.04 10.71
N ARG A 237 -31.74 18.27 12.02
CA ARG A 237 -30.66 18.18 13.04
C ARG A 237 -30.15 16.76 13.27
N GLU A 238 -30.96 15.77 12.93
CA GLU A 238 -30.61 14.35 13.02
C GLU A 238 -30.96 13.64 11.73
N LEU A 239 -30.02 12.83 11.21
CA LEU A 239 -30.26 11.96 10.06
C LEU A 239 -31.19 10.80 10.42
N ARG A 240 -31.13 10.37 11.68
CA ARG A 240 -32.02 9.43 12.36
C ARG A 240 -31.91 9.63 13.87
N PRO A 241 -32.87 9.10 14.67
CA PRO A 241 -32.81 9.24 16.14
C PRO A 241 -31.47 8.88 16.73
N GLY A 242 -30.90 9.82 17.51
CA GLY A 242 -29.59 9.65 18.15
C GLY A 242 -28.37 9.84 17.25
N ARG A 243 -28.54 10.26 15.97
CA ARG A 243 -27.43 10.52 15.04
C ARG A 243 -27.47 11.96 14.51
N PRO A 244 -26.87 12.93 15.23
CA PRO A 244 -26.82 14.32 14.78
C PRO A 244 -26.12 14.47 13.42
N THR A 245 -26.73 15.24 12.52
CA THR A 245 -26.27 15.43 11.12
C THR A 245 -24.86 15.98 11.05
N ASP A 246 -24.58 17.03 11.80
CA ASP A 246 -23.26 17.67 11.85
C ASP A 246 -22.16 16.74 12.39
N LYS A 247 -22.47 15.96 13.44
CA LYS A 247 -21.54 15.01 14.04
C LYS A 247 -21.26 13.83 13.10
N ALA A 248 -22.29 13.32 12.41
CA ALA A 248 -22.15 12.24 11.45
C ALA A 248 -21.20 12.64 10.31
N ILE A 249 -21.42 13.84 9.71
CA ILE A 249 -20.59 14.39 8.65
C ILE A 249 -19.14 14.59 9.12
N ASN A 250 -18.97 15.30 10.26
CA ASN A 250 -17.64 15.61 10.79
C ASN A 250 -16.86 14.35 11.24
N SER A 251 -17.55 13.32 11.72
CA SER A 251 -16.94 12.03 12.09
C SER A 251 -16.31 11.34 10.87
N VAL A 252 -16.98 11.33 9.72
CA VAL A 252 -16.42 10.76 8.49
C VAL A 252 -15.26 11.61 8.01
N ILE A 253 -15.38 12.94 7.96
CA ILE A 253 -14.32 13.84 7.52
C ILE A 253 -13.08 13.68 8.41
N GLY A 254 -13.23 13.69 9.73
CA GLY A 254 -12.11 13.55 10.67
C GLY A 254 -11.49 12.16 10.72
N GLY A 255 -12.32 11.12 10.61
CA GLY A 255 -11.89 9.72 10.78
C GLY A 255 -11.28 9.07 9.54
N LYS A 256 -11.59 9.56 8.32
CA LYS A 256 -11.20 8.88 7.08
C LYS A 256 -9.98 9.45 6.36
N LEU A 257 -9.51 10.61 6.78
CA LEU A 257 -8.31 11.25 6.23
C LEU A 257 -7.06 11.03 7.10
N GLY A 258 -6.91 9.86 7.72
CA GLY A 258 -5.82 9.55 8.65
C GLY A 258 -4.41 9.59 8.05
N ARG A 259 -4.27 9.30 6.74
CA ARG A 259 -3.00 9.36 5.98
C ARG A 259 -3.02 10.49 4.96
N ARG A 260 -3.66 11.60 5.28
CA ARG A 260 -3.86 12.74 4.36
C ARG A 260 -2.58 13.43 3.91
N ASP A 261 -1.50 13.30 4.67
CA ASP A 261 -0.16 13.76 4.32
C ASP A 261 0.38 13.18 2.99
N ARG A 262 -0.25 12.10 2.51
CA ARG A 262 0.08 11.41 1.25
C ARG A 262 -1.00 11.54 0.18
N MET A 263 -2.00 12.41 0.40
CA MET A 263 -3.15 12.54 -0.51
C MET A 263 -3.15 13.91 -1.18
N SER A 264 -3.38 13.93 -2.50
CA SER A 264 -3.79 15.16 -3.18
C SER A 264 -5.21 15.59 -2.72
N LEU A 265 -5.56 16.86 -2.96
CA LEU A 265 -6.90 17.38 -2.64
C LEU A 265 -8.01 16.54 -3.32
N GLY A 266 -7.80 16.14 -4.59
CA GLY A 266 -8.75 15.28 -5.30
C GLY A 266 -8.89 13.90 -4.69
N GLN A 267 -7.79 13.29 -4.24
CA GLN A 267 -7.82 12.02 -3.52
C GLN A 267 -8.56 12.17 -2.18
N MET A 268 -8.33 13.23 -1.43
CA MET A 268 -9.05 13.50 -0.17
C MET A 268 -10.55 13.61 -0.40
N LEU A 269 -10.98 14.38 -1.41
CA LEU A 269 -12.38 14.53 -1.77
C LEU A 269 -13.00 13.20 -2.20
N GLY A 270 -12.33 12.45 -3.08
CA GLY A 270 -12.78 11.15 -3.56
C GLY A 270 -12.92 10.12 -2.44
N VAL A 271 -11.98 10.08 -1.49
CA VAL A 271 -12.05 9.20 -0.30
C VAL A 271 -13.25 9.54 0.57
N LEU A 272 -13.51 10.83 0.80
CA LEU A 272 -14.69 11.26 1.59
C LEU A 272 -15.98 10.82 0.90
N LYS A 273 -16.14 11.09 -0.41
CA LYS A 273 -17.31 10.68 -1.18
C LYS A 273 -17.52 9.16 -1.13
N LEU A 274 -16.46 8.36 -1.32
CA LEU A 274 -16.52 6.90 -1.27
C LEU A 274 -17.03 6.39 0.09
N HIS A 275 -16.53 6.94 1.19
CA HIS A 275 -16.96 6.52 2.52
C HIS A 275 -18.39 6.97 2.84
N MET A 276 -18.80 8.15 2.40
CA MET A 276 -20.17 8.61 2.55
C MET A 276 -21.16 7.83 1.69
N GLN A 277 -20.74 7.40 0.50
CA GLN A 277 -21.54 6.51 -0.34
C GLN A 277 -21.79 5.15 0.31
N SER A 278 -20.89 4.69 1.17
CA SER A 278 -20.99 3.43 1.91
C SER A 278 -21.83 3.56 3.19
N ASP A 279 -22.22 4.78 3.59
CA ASP A 279 -23.02 5.06 4.78
C ASP A 279 -24.48 5.36 4.36
N PRO A 280 -25.45 4.50 4.73
CA PRO A 280 -26.84 4.65 4.28
C PRO A 280 -27.49 5.99 4.64
N ASP A 281 -27.08 6.62 5.74
CA ASP A 281 -27.63 7.90 6.20
C ASP A 281 -27.00 9.10 5.48
N LEU A 282 -25.74 8.98 5.03
CA LEU A 282 -24.99 10.05 4.37
C LEU A 282 -25.05 9.96 2.83
N GLN A 283 -25.27 8.77 2.29
CA GLN A 283 -25.33 8.53 0.85
C GLN A 283 -26.34 9.45 0.15
N PRO A 284 -27.56 9.71 0.67
CA PRO A 284 -28.51 10.61 0.01
C PRO A 284 -28.03 12.07 -0.11
N LEU A 285 -27.16 12.52 0.81
CA LEU A 285 -26.59 13.87 0.80
C LEU A 285 -25.65 14.11 -0.39
N LEU A 286 -25.05 13.07 -0.94
CA LEU A 286 -24.12 13.18 -2.08
C LEU A 286 -24.78 13.68 -3.37
N ALA A 287 -26.09 13.64 -3.47
CA ALA A 287 -26.84 14.21 -4.58
C ALA A 287 -27.06 15.74 -4.44
N ASP A 288 -26.74 16.32 -3.28
CA ASP A 288 -26.92 17.75 -3.02
C ASP A 288 -25.64 18.53 -3.37
N PRO A 289 -25.70 19.48 -4.32
CA PRO A 289 -24.54 20.31 -4.69
C PRO A 289 -23.93 21.08 -3.51
N THR A 290 -24.76 21.55 -2.56
CA THR A 290 -24.30 22.24 -1.34
C THR A 290 -23.43 21.30 -0.47
N PHE A 291 -23.81 20.02 -0.41
CA PHE A 291 -23.03 19.03 0.33
C PHE A 291 -21.69 18.72 -0.37
N GLU A 292 -21.69 18.64 -1.69
CA GLU A 292 -20.44 18.46 -2.45
C GLU A 292 -19.50 19.65 -2.24
N GLU A 293 -20.02 20.88 -2.25
CA GLU A 293 -19.26 22.09 -1.96
C GLU A 293 -18.73 22.09 -0.52
N LEU A 294 -19.51 21.65 0.47
CA LEU A 294 -19.07 21.49 1.85
C LEU A 294 -17.87 20.55 1.95
N LEU A 295 -17.91 19.40 1.30
CA LEU A 295 -16.81 18.44 1.31
C LEU A 295 -15.54 19.04 0.68
N LEU A 296 -15.69 19.75 -0.43
CA LEU A 296 -14.58 20.42 -1.11
C LEU A 296 -13.93 21.49 -0.22
N VAL A 297 -14.74 22.38 0.38
CA VAL A 297 -14.23 23.43 1.28
C VAL A 297 -13.52 22.83 2.48
N ARG A 298 -14.07 21.75 3.07
CA ARG A 298 -13.42 21.03 4.19
C ARG A 298 -12.06 20.42 3.82
N VAL A 299 -11.94 19.88 2.62
CA VAL A 299 -10.66 19.36 2.12
C VAL A 299 -9.61 20.47 2.03
N TYR A 300 -9.99 21.64 1.49
CA TYR A 300 -9.09 22.81 1.45
C TYR A 300 -8.70 23.29 2.85
N GLU A 301 -9.66 23.43 3.78
CA GLU A 301 -9.39 23.85 5.16
C GLU A 301 -8.42 22.92 5.88
N ILE A 302 -8.54 21.60 5.66
CA ILE A 302 -7.64 20.58 6.23
C ILE A 302 -6.23 20.74 5.65
N ALA A 303 -6.11 20.88 4.33
CA ALA A 303 -4.81 21.04 3.67
C ALA A 303 -4.10 22.35 4.10
N GLU A 304 -4.84 23.45 4.24
CA GLU A 304 -4.30 24.72 4.74
C GLU A 304 -3.78 24.60 6.18
N LYS A 305 -4.52 23.89 7.06
CA LYS A 305 -4.09 23.61 8.44
C LYS A 305 -2.83 22.73 8.48
N ASP A 306 -2.75 21.73 7.61
CA ASP A 306 -1.57 20.87 7.56
C ASP A 306 -0.33 21.61 7.11
N LYS A 307 -0.45 22.52 6.12
CA LYS A 307 0.63 23.42 5.72
C LYS A 307 1.08 24.35 6.86
N ALA A 308 0.12 24.95 7.58
CA ALA A 308 0.41 25.82 8.71
C ALA A 308 1.11 25.08 9.87
N ASN A 309 0.87 23.79 10.04
CA ASN A 309 1.47 22.93 11.06
C ASN A 309 2.79 22.26 10.62
N GLY A 310 3.38 22.67 9.48
CA GLY A 310 4.63 22.12 8.97
C GLY A 310 4.53 20.69 8.43
N ARG A 311 3.31 20.18 8.21
CA ARG A 311 3.05 18.91 7.55
C ARG A 311 2.96 19.14 6.04
N SER A 312 4.05 19.69 5.46
CA SER A 312 4.12 19.94 4.01
C SER A 312 4.16 18.63 3.25
N GLN A 313 3.43 18.63 2.14
CA GLN A 313 3.47 17.59 1.11
C GLN A 313 4.84 17.47 0.48
#